data_87993c95ffbf57e4b82888214caf2517
#
_entry.id   87993c95ffbf57e4b82888214caf2517
#
_cell.length_a   1.000
_cell.length_b   1.000
_cell.length_c   1.000
_cell.angle_alpha   90.00
_cell.angle_beta   90.00
_cell.angle_gamma   90.00
#
_symmetry.space_group_name_H-M   'P 1'
#
loop_
_entity.id
_entity.type
_entity.pdbx_description
1 polymer ?
#
loop_
_entity_poly.entity_id
_entity_poly.type
_entity_poly.pdbx_seq_one_letter_code
_entity_poly.pdbx_strand_id
1 'polypeptide(L)'
;MKKFESLEELRKNIDEIDLEILDLIEKRKDLVTEVVKLKKRDQIVDQKRIEFILNKLKVEASKRGLAIEFIEEMWTLMIKNFIKYEEKIFDEIHKQ
;
A
#
# COMPACT_ATOMS: atom_id res chain seq x y z
N MET A 1 -21.85 -19.24 1.60
CA MET A 1 -20.38 -19.35 1.73
C MET A 1 -19.88 -20.62 1.05
N LYS A 2 -18.84 -20.51 0.27
CA LYS A 2 -18.23 -21.65 -0.40
C LYS A 2 -17.52 -22.57 0.60
N LYS A 3 -17.75 -23.87 0.48
CA LYS A 3 -17.12 -24.87 1.34
C LYS A 3 -15.88 -25.43 0.63
N PHE A 4 -14.76 -25.46 1.33
CA PHE A 4 -13.50 -25.98 0.81
C PHE A 4 -13.23 -27.36 1.39
N GLU A 5 -12.81 -28.28 0.53
CA GLU A 5 -12.63 -29.68 0.92
C GLU A 5 -11.19 -30.05 1.28
N SER A 6 -10.20 -29.23 0.90
CA SER A 6 -8.81 -29.57 1.15
C SER A 6 -7.96 -28.34 1.47
N LEU A 7 -6.86 -28.59 2.17
CA LEU A 7 -5.86 -27.57 2.44
C LEU A 7 -5.26 -27.02 1.14
N GLU A 8 -5.04 -27.90 0.17
CA GLU A 8 -4.49 -27.52 -1.12
C GLU A 8 -5.39 -26.54 -1.86
N GLU A 9 -6.70 -26.78 -1.84
CA GLU A 9 -7.68 -25.88 -2.45
C GLU A 9 -7.67 -24.51 -1.78
N LEU A 10 -7.61 -24.47 -0.45
CA LEU A 10 -7.55 -23.22 0.30
C LEU A 10 -6.28 -22.45 -0.02
N ARG A 11 -5.14 -23.13 -0.10
CA ARG A 11 -3.88 -22.47 -0.42
C ARG A 11 -3.88 -21.88 -1.83
N LYS A 12 -4.50 -22.57 -2.77
CA LYS A 12 -4.65 -22.06 -4.13
C LYS A 12 -5.45 -20.76 -4.14
N ASN A 13 -6.52 -20.71 -3.36
CA ASN A 13 -7.33 -19.49 -3.25
C ASN A 13 -6.54 -18.35 -2.59
N ILE A 14 -5.73 -18.66 -1.59
CA ILE A 14 -4.86 -17.66 -0.95
C ILE A 14 -3.87 -17.10 -1.96
N ASP A 15 -3.27 -18.00 -2.78
CA ASP A 15 -2.31 -17.56 -3.79
C ASP A 15 -2.94 -16.62 -4.81
N GLU A 16 -4.19 -16.86 -5.18
CA GLU A 16 -4.92 -15.98 -6.08
C GLU A 16 -5.15 -14.60 -5.45
N ILE A 17 -5.46 -14.56 -4.16
CA ILE A 17 -5.60 -13.29 -3.43
C ILE A 17 -4.29 -12.53 -3.40
N ASP A 18 -3.17 -13.22 -3.20
CA ASP A 18 -1.87 -12.57 -3.20
C ASP A 18 -1.60 -11.88 -4.53
N LEU A 19 -1.99 -12.49 -5.64
CA LEU A 19 -1.84 -11.88 -6.95
C LEU A 19 -2.73 -10.63 -7.09
N GLU A 20 -3.93 -10.66 -6.54
CA GLU A 20 -4.80 -9.50 -6.52
C GLU A 20 -4.20 -8.36 -5.70
N ILE A 21 -3.55 -8.69 -4.58
CA ILE A 21 -2.85 -7.69 -3.76
C ILE A 21 -1.71 -7.06 -4.57
N LEU A 22 -0.94 -7.86 -5.31
CA LEU A 22 0.12 -7.34 -6.16
C LEU A 22 -0.43 -6.39 -7.22
N ASP A 23 -1.56 -6.74 -7.83
CA ASP A 23 -2.21 -5.87 -8.82
C ASP A 23 -2.57 -4.51 -8.20
N LEU A 24 -3.08 -4.51 -6.97
CA LEU A 24 -3.45 -3.28 -6.28
C LEU A 24 -2.21 -2.46 -5.90
N ILE A 25 -1.14 -3.11 -5.49
CA ILE A 25 0.12 -2.42 -5.20
C ILE A 25 0.67 -1.76 -6.47
N GLU A 26 0.58 -2.46 -7.60
CA GLU A 26 1.00 -1.91 -8.89
C GLU A 26 0.19 -0.65 -9.24
N LYS A 27 -1.12 -0.69 -9.07
CA LYS A 27 -1.99 0.46 -9.31
C LYS A 27 -1.63 1.63 -8.39
N ARG A 28 -1.33 1.32 -7.13
CA ARG A 28 -0.92 2.34 -6.17
C ARG A 28 0.40 2.97 -6.58
N LYS A 29 1.34 2.17 -7.07
CA LYS A 29 2.63 2.67 -7.59
C LYS A 29 2.41 3.61 -8.76
N ASP A 30 1.54 3.26 -9.70
CA ASP A 30 1.27 4.10 -10.86
C ASP A 30 0.70 5.45 -10.44
N LEU A 31 -0.21 5.47 -9.46
CA LEU A 31 -0.78 6.71 -8.95
C LEU A 31 0.27 7.54 -8.21
N VAL A 32 1.13 6.88 -7.44
CA VAL A 32 2.21 7.57 -6.73
C VAL A 32 3.18 8.22 -7.72
N THR A 33 3.46 7.55 -8.83
CA THR A 33 4.29 8.11 -9.90
C THR A 33 3.69 9.41 -10.41
N GLU A 34 2.36 9.46 -10.60
CA GLU A 34 1.69 10.69 -11.02
C GLU A 34 1.77 11.77 -9.94
N VAL A 35 1.64 11.37 -8.69
CA VAL A 35 1.76 12.32 -7.56
C VAL A 35 3.13 12.98 -7.53
N VAL A 36 4.19 12.21 -7.78
CA VAL A 36 5.56 12.73 -7.78
C VAL A 36 5.75 13.84 -8.81
N LYS A 37 5.04 13.77 -9.94
CA LYS A 37 5.11 14.82 -10.96
C LYS A 37 4.64 16.16 -10.44
N LEU A 38 3.76 16.17 -9.44
CA LEU A 38 3.17 17.36 -8.86
C LEU A 38 3.84 17.82 -7.56
N LYS A 39 4.71 16.98 -6.99
CA LYS A 39 5.38 17.29 -5.73
C LYS A 39 6.68 18.06 -5.92
N LYS A 40 7.02 18.86 -4.92
CA LYS A 40 8.37 19.37 -4.74
C LYS A 40 9.14 18.36 -3.90
N ARG A 41 10.48 18.43 -3.92
CA ARG A 41 11.30 17.47 -3.18
C ARG A 41 10.96 17.43 -1.69
N ASP A 42 10.71 18.58 -1.07
CA ASP A 42 10.39 18.66 0.36
C ASP A 42 8.97 18.17 0.69
N GLN A 43 8.18 17.82 -0.32
CA GLN A 43 6.82 17.29 -0.13
C GLN A 43 6.78 15.77 -0.22
N ILE A 44 7.89 15.11 -0.54
CA ILE A 44 7.91 13.64 -0.65
C ILE A 44 7.51 13.00 0.66
N VAL A 45 8.08 13.46 1.78
CA VAL A 45 7.67 13.00 3.10
C VAL A 45 6.61 13.97 3.62
N ASP A 46 5.37 13.54 3.59
CA ASP A 46 4.22 14.34 4.04
C ASP A 46 3.67 13.69 5.30
N GLN A 47 4.13 14.17 6.45
CA GLN A 47 3.77 13.58 7.74
C GLN A 47 2.26 13.63 8.02
N LYS A 48 1.60 14.71 7.66
CA LYS A 48 0.15 14.83 7.85
C LYS A 48 -0.60 13.79 7.02
N ARG A 49 -0.15 13.57 5.78
CA ARG A 49 -0.74 12.57 4.90
C ARG A 49 -0.54 11.17 5.46
N ILE A 50 0.66 10.87 5.97
CA ILE A 50 0.97 9.57 6.57
C ILE A 50 0.04 9.30 7.75
N GLU A 51 -0.11 10.27 8.64
CA GLU A 51 -1.01 10.15 9.79
C GLU A 51 -2.46 9.94 9.35
N PHE A 52 -2.91 10.66 8.34
CA PHE A 52 -4.26 10.52 7.79
C PHE A 52 -4.49 9.09 7.30
N ILE A 53 -3.54 8.55 6.51
CA ILE A 53 -3.66 7.21 5.96
C ILE A 53 -3.73 6.17 7.07
N LEU A 54 -2.79 6.24 8.03
CA LEU A 54 -2.72 5.26 9.11
C LEU A 54 -3.97 5.30 9.99
N ASN A 55 -4.44 6.49 10.34
CA ASN A 55 -5.64 6.60 11.17
C ASN A 55 -6.88 6.08 10.46
N LYS A 56 -7.02 6.38 9.18
CA LYS A 56 -8.15 5.89 8.38
C LYS A 56 -8.15 4.37 8.30
N LEU A 57 -6.98 3.78 8.06
CA LEU A 57 -6.87 2.33 7.89
C LEU A 57 -7.05 1.57 9.19
N LYS A 58 -6.63 2.15 10.32
CA LYS A 58 -6.89 1.54 11.63
C LYS A 58 -8.39 1.45 11.90
N VAL A 59 -9.12 2.50 11.59
CA VAL A 59 -10.59 2.50 11.76
C VAL A 59 -11.22 1.44 10.87
N GLU A 60 -10.80 1.37 9.61
CA GLU A 60 -11.32 0.38 8.67
C GLU A 60 -10.96 -1.05 9.09
N ALA A 61 -9.74 -1.25 9.60
CA ALA A 61 -9.32 -2.56 10.08
C ALA A 61 -10.22 -3.04 11.22
N SER A 62 -10.52 -2.13 12.16
CA SER A 62 -11.40 -2.45 13.27
C SER A 62 -12.79 -2.87 12.79
N LYS A 63 -13.35 -2.14 11.83
CA LYS A 63 -14.67 -2.46 11.26
C LYS A 63 -14.71 -3.83 10.58
N ARG A 64 -13.58 -4.26 10.04
CA ARG A 64 -13.48 -5.52 9.29
C ARG A 64 -13.00 -6.69 10.13
N GLY A 65 -12.79 -6.47 11.43
CA GLY A 65 -12.31 -7.53 12.31
C GLY A 65 -10.84 -7.89 12.07
N LEU A 66 -10.06 -6.97 11.50
CA LEU A 66 -8.64 -7.19 11.27
C LEU A 66 -7.84 -6.63 12.45
N ALA A 67 -6.71 -7.27 12.75
CA ALA A 67 -5.82 -6.80 13.81
C ALA A 67 -5.24 -5.43 13.44
N ILE A 68 -5.51 -4.43 14.28
CA ILE A 68 -5.09 -3.05 14.03
C ILE A 68 -3.57 -2.96 13.91
N GLU A 69 -2.84 -3.63 14.81
CA GLU A 69 -1.37 -3.62 14.81
C GLU A 69 -0.79 -4.17 13.52
N PHE A 70 -1.40 -5.25 13.01
CA PHE A 70 -0.97 -5.86 11.76
C PHE A 70 -1.12 -4.88 10.59
N ILE A 71 -2.27 -4.24 10.50
CA ILE A 71 -2.54 -3.28 9.42
C ILE A 71 -1.62 -2.06 9.55
N GLU A 72 -1.41 -1.57 10.76
CA GLU A 72 -0.50 -0.44 10.97
C GLU A 72 0.92 -0.77 10.55
N GLU A 73 1.43 -1.95 10.90
CA GLU A 73 2.77 -2.37 10.51
C GLU A 73 2.91 -2.49 8.99
N MET A 74 1.92 -3.12 8.35
CA MET A 74 1.96 -3.30 6.91
C MET A 74 1.96 -1.98 6.17
N TRP A 75 1.07 -1.06 6.55
CA TRP A 75 1.00 0.22 5.86
C TRP A 75 2.18 1.13 6.17
N THR A 76 2.68 1.09 7.40
CA THR A 76 3.89 1.85 7.75
C THR A 76 5.05 1.41 6.86
N LEU A 77 5.24 0.10 6.71
CA LEU A 77 6.29 -0.44 5.86
C LEU A 77 6.08 -0.08 4.39
N MET A 78 4.84 -0.21 3.92
CA MET A 78 4.50 0.13 2.55
C MET A 78 4.76 1.60 2.25
N ILE A 79 4.29 2.50 3.11
CA ILE A 79 4.50 3.95 2.95
C ILE A 79 5.99 4.27 2.92
N LYS A 80 6.76 3.69 3.85
CA LYS A 80 8.20 3.88 3.90
C LYS A 80 8.88 3.48 2.60
N ASN A 81 8.47 2.35 2.03
CA ASN A 81 9.06 1.88 0.77
C ASN A 81 8.60 2.71 -0.42
N PHE A 82 7.37 3.20 -0.41
CA PHE A 82 6.93 4.12 -1.46
C PHE A 82 7.65 5.47 -1.39
N ILE A 83 7.98 5.94 -0.19
CA ILE A 83 8.80 7.16 -0.05
C ILE A 83 10.17 6.94 -0.70
N LYS A 84 10.80 5.80 -0.46
CA LYS A 84 12.07 5.47 -1.12
C LYS A 84 11.92 5.46 -2.64
N TYR A 85 10.84 4.91 -3.13
CA TYR A 85 10.55 4.89 -4.56
C TYR A 85 10.39 6.31 -5.09
N GLU A 86 9.63 7.16 -4.40
CA GLU A 86 9.42 8.55 -4.81
C GLU A 86 10.75 9.31 -4.86
N GLU A 87 11.61 9.13 -3.86
CA GLU A 87 12.91 9.76 -3.83
C GLU A 87 13.77 9.33 -5.01
N LYS A 88 13.71 8.05 -5.36
CA LYS A 88 14.47 7.49 -6.46
C LYS A 88 14.02 8.06 -7.80
N ILE A 89 12.72 8.19 -8.03
CA ILE A 89 12.21 8.64 -9.34
C ILE A 89 12.07 10.14 -9.45
N PHE A 90 12.14 10.87 -8.33
CA PHE A 90 11.92 12.32 -8.35
C PHE A 90 12.82 13.06 -9.35
N ASP A 91 14.10 12.77 -9.30
CA ASP A 91 15.06 13.42 -10.19
C ASP A 91 14.80 13.07 -11.65
N GLU A 92 14.41 11.82 -11.92
CA GLU A 92 14.13 11.38 -13.29
C GLU A 92 12.90 12.10 -13.84
N ILE A 93 11.85 12.24 -13.04
CA ILE A 93 10.60 12.86 -13.46
C ILE A 93 10.76 14.36 -13.66
N HIS A 94 11.50 15.03 -12.79
CA HIS A 94 11.69 16.48 -12.85
C HIS A 94 12.93 16.90 -13.65
N LYS A 95 13.60 15.97 -14.25
CA LYS A 95 14.79 16.24 -15.05
C LYS A 95 14.40 16.84 -16.39
N GLN A 96 15.04 17.93 -16.74
CA GLN A 96 14.87 18.58 -18.04
C GLN A 96 16.22 18.85 -18.69
#